data_aecab6f07ab688ef1b99f5cb38b62350
#
_entry.id   aecab6f07ab688ef1b99f5cb38b62350
#
_cell.length_a   1.000
_cell.length_b   1.000
_cell.length_c   1.000
_cell.angle_alpha   90.00
_cell.angle_beta   90.00
_cell.angle_gamma   90.00
#
_symmetry.space_group_name_H-M   'P 1'
#
loop_
_entity.id
_entity.type
_entity.pdbx_description
1 polymer ?
#
loop_
_entity_poly.entity_id
_entity_poly.type
_entity_poly.pdbx_seq_one_letter_code
_entity_poly.pdbx_strand_id
1 'polypeptide(L)'
;MARIVSIQGVIELRRAQETHWQHAGLDEILCAGDKIRARSHSRAALRLSNDSMLRLDQKTSLSFAEIPTDSGTSLLDLLEGAIHIITRTPRPFRIRTPFVNASVEGTEFFVGLEHDTAKVVVYEGKVLVSNEAGSIHLHDHEAAIALNGQAPRKEIIIRPTDAVHWALHYPAISDDGRKDTAKS
;
A
#
# COMPACT_ATOMS: atom_id res chain seq x y z
N MET A 1 -8.17 5.81 -9.19
CA MET A 1 -7.48 5.07 -10.26
C MET A 1 -6.02 4.87 -9.90
N ALA A 2 -5.45 3.76 -10.31
CA ALA A 2 -4.05 3.46 -10.15
C ALA A 2 -3.48 2.92 -11.47
N ARG A 3 -2.20 3.17 -11.74
CA ARG A 3 -1.47 2.66 -12.91
C ARG A 3 -0.32 1.79 -12.47
N ILE A 4 -0.15 0.64 -13.07
CA ILE A 4 1.00 -0.24 -12.83
C ILE A 4 2.23 0.37 -13.51
N VAL A 5 3.25 0.73 -12.72
CA VAL A 5 4.47 1.39 -13.22
C VAL A 5 5.72 0.52 -13.12
N SER A 6 5.66 -0.58 -12.36
CA SER A 6 6.74 -1.57 -12.28
C SER A 6 6.16 -2.96 -11.99
N ILE A 7 6.74 -3.97 -12.61
CA ILE A 7 6.43 -5.38 -12.38
C ILE A 7 7.72 -6.17 -12.27
N GLN A 8 7.80 -6.98 -11.25
CA GLN A 8 8.79 -8.05 -11.09
C GLN A 8 8.04 -9.35 -10.84
N GLY A 9 8.31 -10.39 -11.63
CA GLY A 9 7.64 -11.67 -11.53
C GLY A 9 6.21 -11.65 -12.07
N VAL A 10 5.31 -12.35 -11.42
CA VAL A 10 3.93 -12.57 -11.86
C VAL A 10 2.96 -11.71 -11.05
N ILE A 11 2.34 -10.76 -11.73
CA ILE A 11 1.27 -9.92 -11.20
C ILE A 11 -0.01 -10.28 -11.94
N GLU A 12 -1.09 -10.39 -11.20
CA GLU A 12 -2.40 -10.72 -11.75
C GLU A 12 -3.42 -9.68 -11.29
N LEU A 13 -4.37 -9.39 -12.14
CA LEU A 13 -5.49 -8.53 -11.80
C LEU A 13 -6.82 -9.22 -12.10
N ARG A 14 -7.84 -8.80 -11.36
CA ARG A 14 -9.23 -9.19 -11.57
C ARG A 14 -10.07 -7.95 -11.63
N ARG A 15 -10.76 -7.74 -12.74
CA ARG A 15 -11.68 -6.61 -12.92
C ARG A 15 -12.90 -6.75 -12.02
N ALA A 16 -13.51 -5.62 -11.69
CA ALA A 16 -14.65 -5.56 -10.77
C ALA A 16 -15.80 -6.50 -11.15
N GLN A 17 -16.05 -6.68 -12.45
CA GLN A 17 -17.15 -7.49 -12.99
C GLN A 17 -16.70 -8.90 -13.42
N GLU A 18 -15.44 -9.25 -13.23
CA GLU A 18 -14.89 -10.53 -13.63
C GLU A 18 -14.65 -11.44 -12.42
N THR A 19 -14.75 -12.74 -12.65
CA THR A 19 -14.54 -13.76 -11.60
C THR A 19 -13.16 -14.40 -11.65
N HIS A 20 -12.45 -14.25 -12.76
CA HIS A 20 -11.14 -14.88 -12.98
C HIS A 20 -10.00 -13.87 -12.95
N TRP A 21 -8.85 -14.36 -12.57
CA TRP A 21 -7.60 -13.60 -12.57
C TRP A 21 -6.93 -13.70 -13.93
N GLN A 22 -6.34 -12.61 -14.38
CA GLN A 22 -5.56 -12.54 -15.62
C GLN A 22 -4.21 -11.88 -15.35
N HIS A 23 -3.21 -12.19 -16.16
CA HIS A 23 -1.90 -11.54 -16.06
C HIS A 23 -2.03 -10.04 -16.28
N ALA A 24 -1.35 -9.28 -15.42
CA ALA A 24 -1.28 -7.84 -15.54
C ALA A 24 0.02 -7.40 -16.22
N GLY A 25 -0.07 -6.40 -17.07
CA GLY A 25 1.05 -5.76 -17.75
C GLY A 25 1.38 -4.38 -17.20
N LEU A 26 2.51 -3.83 -17.65
CA LEU A 26 2.86 -2.43 -17.40
C LEU A 26 1.81 -1.51 -18.01
N ASP A 27 1.66 -0.34 -17.41
CA ASP A 27 0.72 0.71 -17.82
C ASP A 27 -0.77 0.37 -17.71
N GLU A 28 -1.10 -0.82 -17.24
CA GLU A 28 -2.49 -1.14 -16.96
C GLU A 28 -3.07 -0.25 -15.86
N ILE A 29 -4.30 0.18 -16.08
CA ILE A 29 -5.03 1.05 -15.15
C ILE A 29 -6.02 0.21 -14.35
N LEU A 30 -5.97 0.38 -13.03
CA LEU A 30 -6.93 -0.20 -12.10
C LEU A 30 -7.94 0.87 -11.66
N CYS A 31 -9.18 0.47 -11.62
CA CYS A 31 -10.31 1.29 -11.19
C CYS A 31 -10.91 0.77 -9.89
N ALA A 32 -11.90 1.49 -9.37
CA ALA A 32 -12.68 1.02 -8.23
C ALA A 32 -13.30 -0.35 -8.50
N GLY A 33 -13.24 -1.25 -7.53
CA GLY A 33 -13.71 -2.62 -7.62
C GLY A 33 -12.69 -3.62 -8.18
N ASP A 34 -11.64 -3.16 -8.85
CA ASP A 34 -10.58 -4.04 -9.34
C ASP A 34 -9.73 -4.60 -8.18
N LYS A 35 -9.16 -5.76 -8.40
CA LYS A 35 -8.24 -6.41 -7.46
C LYS A 35 -6.92 -6.71 -8.15
N ILE A 36 -5.82 -6.59 -7.40
CA ILE A 36 -4.48 -6.95 -7.86
C ILE A 36 -3.83 -7.89 -6.85
N ARG A 37 -3.03 -8.82 -7.34
CA ARG A 37 -2.21 -9.68 -6.48
C ARG A 37 -0.83 -9.89 -7.06
N ALA A 38 0.16 -9.89 -6.18
CA ALA A 38 1.53 -10.32 -6.47
C ALA A 38 1.69 -11.76 -6.00
N ARG A 39 2.19 -12.63 -6.86
CA ARG A 39 2.47 -14.04 -6.53
C ARG A 39 3.77 -14.14 -5.73
N SER A 40 4.18 -15.37 -5.42
CA SER A 40 5.49 -15.63 -4.79
C SER A 40 6.62 -15.07 -5.65
N HIS A 41 7.64 -14.50 -5.03
CA HIS A 41 8.79 -13.88 -5.69
C HIS A 41 8.42 -12.76 -6.70
N SER A 42 7.29 -12.13 -6.48
CA SER A 42 6.75 -11.11 -7.38
C SER A 42 6.46 -9.82 -6.62
N ARG A 43 6.65 -8.69 -7.27
CA ARG A 43 6.43 -7.35 -6.73
C ARG A 43 5.85 -6.43 -7.78
N ALA A 44 5.08 -5.45 -7.36
CA ALA A 44 4.56 -4.42 -8.24
C ALA A 44 4.65 -3.04 -7.59
N ALA A 45 4.75 -2.01 -8.41
CA ALA A 45 4.56 -0.64 -7.99
C ALA A 45 3.46 -0.01 -8.81
N LEU A 46 2.63 0.76 -8.14
CA LEU A 46 1.46 1.45 -8.68
C LEU A 46 1.59 2.94 -8.38
N ARG A 47 1.28 3.76 -9.36
CA ARG A 47 1.07 5.21 -9.17
C ARG A 47 -0.42 5.46 -9.05
N LEU A 48 -0.83 6.04 -7.96
CA LEU A 48 -2.21 6.45 -7.72
C LEU A 48 -2.51 7.80 -8.38
N SER A 49 -3.78 8.11 -8.58
CA SER A 49 -4.22 9.37 -9.21
C SER A 49 -3.87 10.64 -8.42
N ASN A 50 -3.50 10.49 -7.16
CA ASN A 50 -2.99 11.56 -6.29
C ASN A 50 -1.45 11.64 -6.26
N ASP A 51 -0.77 11.02 -7.22
CA ASP A 51 0.70 10.89 -7.31
C ASP A 51 1.36 10.11 -6.17
N SER A 52 0.57 9.43 -5.33
CA SER A 52 1.12 8.51 -4.34
C SER A 52 1.69 7.27 -5.02
N MET A 53 2.79 6.77 -4.46
CA MET A 53 3.40 5.52 -4.90
C MET A 53 3.03 4.40 -3.93
N LEU A 54 2.44 3.35 -4.47
CA LEU A 54 2.06 2.14 -3.74
C LEU A 54 2.92 0.98 -4.23
N ARG A 55 3.63 0.32 -3.33
CA ARG A 55 4.44 -0.86 -3.62
C ARG A 55 3.83 -2.08 -2.96
N LEU A 56 3.71 -3.16 -3.71
CA LEU A 56 3.23 -4.46 -3.24
C LEU A 56 4.40 -5.42 -3.11
N ASP A 57 4.52 -6.05 -1.95
CA ASP A 57 5.44 -7.17 -1.75
C ASP A 57 4.85 -8.46 -2.33
N GLN A 58 5.66 -9.51 -2.36
CA GLN A 58 5.20 -10.84 -2.76
C GLN A 58 4.02 -11.33 -1.90
N LYS A 59 3.19 -12.19 -2.46
CA LYS A 59 2.01 -12.77 -1.79
C LYS A 59 1.07 -11.70 -1.21
N THR A 60 0.96 -10.58 -1.90
CA THR A 60 0.07 -9.48 -1.52
C THR A 60 -1.18 -9.49 -2.39
N SER A 61 -2.32 -9.35 -1.77
CA SER A 61 -3.62 -9.21 -2.42
C SER A 61 -4.31 -7.93 -1.96
N LEU A 62 -4.63 -7.06 -2.90
CA LEU A 62 -5.18 -5.73 -2.67
C LEU A 62 -6.44 -5.51 -3.51
N SER A 63 -7.45 -4.91 -2.91
CA SER A 63 -8.67 -4.48 -3.61
C SER A 63 -8.78 -2.96 -3.57
N PHE A 64 -9.13 -2.36 -4.69
CA PHE A 64 -9.48 -0.95 -4.79
C PHE A 64 -10.96 -0.81 -4.46
N ALA A 65 -11.28 -0.33 -3.27
CA ALA A 65 -12.67 -0.16 -2.89
C ALA A 65 -13.32 0.97 -3.71
N GLU A 66 -14.64 0.90 -3.86
CA GLU A 66 -15.40 1.99 -4.42
C GLU A 66 -15.26 3.23 -3.53
N ILE A 67 -14.84 4.33 -4.14
CA ILE A 67 -14.69 5.60 -3.44
C ILE A 67 -15.99 6.39 -3.67
N PRO A 68 -16.71 6.77 -2.61
CA PRO A 68 -17.74 7.77 -2.75
C PRO A 68 -17.12 9.06 -3.32
N THR A 69 -17.67 9.58 -4.40
CA THR A 69 -17.12 10.68 -5.21
C THR A 69 -16.88 11.99 -4.46
N ASP A 70 -17.45 12.16 -3.28
CA ASP A 70 -17.46 13.44 -2.56
C ASP A 70 -16.36 13.62 -1.51
N SER A 71 -15.66 12.55 -1.10
CA SER A 71 -14.71 12.65 0.03
C SER A 71 -13.25 12.85 -0.38
N GLY A 72 -12.89 12.64 -1.63
CA GLY A 72 -11.49 12.71 -2.09
C GLY A 72 -10.55 11.69 -1.41
N THR A 73 -11.09 10.78 -0.60
CA THR A 73 -10.35 9.79 0.17
C THR A 73 -10.15 8.52 -0.66
N SER A 74 -8.91 8.12 -0.86
CA SER A 74 -8.59 6.82 -1.45
C SER A 74 -8.77 5.71 -0.41
N LEU A 75 -9.48 4.65 -0.77
CA LEU A 75 -9.73 3.50 0.08
C LEU A 75 -9.21 2.23 -0.57
N LEU A 76 -8.32 1.53 0.13
CA LEU A 76 -7.75 0.25 -0.27
C LEU A 76 -8.07 -0.82 0.79
N ASP A 77 -8.37 -2.01 0.33
CA ASP A 77 -8.51 -3.20 1.18
C ASP A 77 -7.28 -4.09 0.99
N LEU A 78 -6.41 -4.14 2.00
CA LEU A 78 -5.31 -5.09 2.04
C LEU A 78 -5.83 -6.39 2.64
N LEU A 79 -5.92 -7.41 1.82
CA LEU A 79 -6.47 -8.71 2.20
C LEU A 79 -5.40 -9.68 2.67
N GLU A 80 -4.19 -9.57 2.12
CA GLU A 80 -3.07 -10.45 2.40
C GLU A 80 -1.76 -9.75 2.00
N GLY A 81 -0.66 -10.07 2.68
CA GLY A 81 0.67 -9.60 2.34
C GLY A 81 1.02 -8.25 2.92
N ALA A 82 1.78 -7.45 2.20
CA ALA A 82 2.33 -6.19 2.68
C ALA A 82 2.41 -5.12 1.59
N ILE A 83 2.17 -3.89 1.99
CA ILE A 83 2.27 -2.71 1.14
C ILE A 83 3.11 -1.61 1.80
N HIS A 84 3.79 -0.85 0.96
CA HIS A 84 4.51 0.35 1.32
C HIS A 84 3.97 1.51 0.50
N ILE A 85 3.62 2.61 1.16
CA ILE A 85 3.00 3.77 0.51
C ILE A 85 3.80 5.02 0.82
N ILE A 86 4.06 5.79 -0.23
CA ILE A 86 4.66 7.12 -0.17
C ILE A 86 3.67 8.11 -0.75
N THR A 87 3.18 9.03 0.05
CA THR A 87 2.29 10.10 -0.40
C THR A 87 3.06 11.42 -0.45
N ARG A 88 2.96 12.14 -1.56
CA ARG A 88 3.60 13.45 -1.73
C ARG A 88 2.67 14.62 -1.47
N THR A 89 1.38 14.36 -1.50
CA THR A 89 0.33 15.37 -1.24
C THR A 89 -0.49 14.97 -0.03
N PRO A 90 -0.78 15.91 0.91
CA PRO A 90 -1.59 15.62 2.07
C PRO A 90 -3.06 15.40 1.66
N ARG A 91 -3.39 14.20 1.23
CA ARG A 91 -4.76 13.78 0.97
C ARG A 91 -5.12 12.61 1.87
N PRO A 92 -6.35 12.57 2.40
CA PRO A 92 -6.78 11.45 3.23
C PRO A 92 -6.68 10.14 2.47
N PHE A 93 -6.06 9.16 3.09
CA PHE A 93 -5.91 7.82 2.57
C PHE A 93 -6.33 6.81 3.63
N ARG A 94 -7.07 5.79 3.25
CA ARG A 94 -7.51 4.75 4.17
C ARG A 94 -7.12 3.39 3.65
N ILE A 95 -6.58 2.58 4.54
CA ILE A 95 -6.35 1.17 4.31
C ILE A 95 -7.18 0.39 5.31
N ARG A 96 -8.00 -0.52 4.81
CA ARG A 96 -8.66 -1.51 5.63
C ARG A 96 -7.92 -2.83 5.55
N THR A 97 -7.79 -3.49 6.68
CA THR A 97 -7.31 -4.85 6.79
C THR A 97 -8.30 -5.68 7.61
N PRO A 98 -8.16 -7.01 7.65
CA PRO A 98 -8.99 -7.84 8.52
C PRO A 98 -8.87 -7.51 10.02
N PHE A 99 -7.79 -6.84 10.44
CA PHE A 99 -7.48 -6.64 11.86
C PHE A 99 -7.51 -5.18 12.31
N VAL A 100 -7.17 -4.25 11.43
CA VAL A 100 -7.16 -2.80 11.70
C VAL A 100 -7.46 -1.99 10.46
N ASN A 101 -7.91 -0.77 10.71
CA ASN A 101 -7.97 0.31 9.72
C ASN A 101 -6.83 1.29 9.98
N ALA A 102 -6.16 1.73 8.94
CA ALA A 102 -5.17 2.80 8.99
C ALA A 102 -5.70 4.01 8.21
N SER A 103 -5.84 5.13 8.90
CA SER A 103 -6.20 6.43 8.30
C SER A 103 -5.00 7.34 8.33
N VAL A 104 -4.63 7.87 7.17
CA VAL A 104 -3.33 8.51 6.92
C VAL A 104 -3.52 9.90 6.37
N GLU A 105 -2.72 10.84 6.87
CA GLU A 105 -2.59 12.18 6.32
C GLU A 105 -1.14 12.44 5.91
N GLY A 106 -0.87 12.38 4.60
CA GLY A 106 0.38 12.77 3.92
C GLY A 106 1.63 12.15 4.53
N THR A 107 2.10 10.97 4.04
CA THR A 107 3.16 10.27 4.76
C THR A 107 3.86 9.20 3.94
N GLU A 108 4.87 8.63 4.56
CA GLU A 108 5.47 7.37 4.18
C GLU A 108 5.19 6.33 5.28
N PHE A 109 4.55 5.22 4.90
CA PHE A 109 4.17 4.18 5.86
C PHE A 109 4.08 2.80 5.22
N PHE A 110 4.12 1.79 6.06
CA PHE A 110 4.03 0.38 5.72
C PHE A 110 2.84 -0.26 6.45
N VAL A 111 2.14 -1.15 5.78
CA VAL A 111 1.14 -2.03 6.38
C VAL A 111 1.43 -3.45 5.94
N GLY A 112 1.58 -4.36 6.89
CA GLY A 112 1.80 -5.78 6.64
C GLY A 112 0.87 -6.67 7.45
N LEU A 113 0.44 -7.76 6.83
CA LEU A 113 -0.36 -8.81 7.46
C LEU A 113 0.46 -10.08 7.54
N GLU A 114 0.51 -10.67 8.72
CA GLU A 114 1.16 -11.95 8.96
C GLU A 114 0.33 -12.77 9.93
N HIS A 115 -0.20 -13.90 9.45
CA HIS A 115 -1.14 -14.75 10.20
C HIS A 115 -2.33 -13.93 10.74
N ASP A 116 -2.49 -13.85 12.05
CA ASP A 116 -3.58 -13.14 12.73
C ASP A 116 -3.18 -11.73 13.20
N THR A 117 -2.14 -11.16 12.62
CA THR A 117 -1.51 -9.92 13.07
C THR A 117 -1.41 -8.91 11.94
N ALA A 118 -1.75 -7.67 12.23
CA ALA A 118 -1.43 -6.52 11.37
C ALA A 118 -0.33 -5.69 12.02
N LYS A 119 0.64 -5.25 11.20
CA LYS A 119 1.70 -4.33 11.58
C LYS A 119 1.61 -3.07 10.75
N VAL A 120 1.64 -1.92 11.41
CA VAL A 120 1.69 -0.61 10.76
C VAL A 120 2.94 0.11 11.21
N VAL A 121 3.74 0.60 10.28
CA VAL A 121 4.98 1.35 10.56
C VAL A 121 4.90 2.70 9.87
N VAL A 122 5.12 3.77 10.61
CA VAL A 122 5.16 5.14 10.09
C VAL A 122 6.61 5.60 10.00
N TYR A 123 7.04 5.98 8.81
CA TYR A 123 8.36 6.57 8.58
C TYR A 123 8.30 8.08 8.69
N GLU A 124 7.26 8.67 8.12
CA GLU A 124 7.03 10.11 8.13
C GLU A 124 5.53 10.39 8.19
N GLY A 125 5.11 11.32 9.05
CA GLY A 125 3.75 11.82 9.18
C GLY A 125 2.96 11.23 10.32
N LYS A 126 1.64 11.12 10.15
CA LYS A 126 0.71 10.66 11.18
C LYS A 126 -0.25 9.62 10.63
N VAL A 127 -0.45 8.57 11.39
CA VAL A 127 -1.42 7.51 11.07
C VAL A 127 -2.28 7.22 12.29
N LEU A 128 -3.58 7.21 12.10
CA LEU A 128 -4.54 6.66 13.08
C LEU A 128 -4.76 5.19 12.77
N VAL A 129 -4.38 4.32 13.69
CA VAL A 129 -4.62 2.87 13.61
C VAL A 129 -5.77 2.52 14.54
N SER A 130 -6.82 1.91 14.03
CA SER A 130 -8.04 1.65 14.79
C SER A 130 -8.69 0.33 14.40
N ASN A 131 -9.39 -0.25 15.37
CA ASN A 131 -10.35 -1.33 15.18
C ASN A 131 -11.48 -1.19 16.21
N GLU A 132 -12.39 -2.18 16.28
CA GLU A 132 -13.51 -2.13 17.23
C GLU A 132 -13.08 -2.13 18.70
N ALA A 133 -11.88 -2.64 19.02
CA ALA A 133 -11.36 -2.73 20.39
C ALA A 133 -10.65 -1.45 20.86
N GLY A 134 -10.22 -0.57 19.93
CA GLY A 134 -9.56 0.67 20.29
C GLY A 134 -8.82 1.34 19.14
N SER A 135 -8.15 2.45 19.45
CA SER A 135 -7.37 3.22 18.48
C SER A 135 -6.11 3.82 19.10
N ILE A 136 -5.09 4.02 18.27
CA ILE A 136 -3.87 4.73 18.63
C ILE A 136 -3.40 5.61 17.49
N HIS A 137 -2.74 6.72 17.83
CA HIS A 137 -2.04 7.58 16.88
C HIS A 137 -0.57 7.20 16.82
N LEU A 138 -0.07 7.05 15.60
CA LEU A 138 1.34 6.86 15.31
C LEU A 138 1.89 8.14 14.67
N HIS A 139 3.10 8.48 15.06
CA HIS A 139 3.91 9.56 14.50
C HIS A 139 5.16 9.00 13.83
N ASP A 140 6.03 9.90 13.38
CA ASP A 140 7.29 9.55 12.72
C ASP A 140 8.07 8.50 13.51
N HIS A 141 8.50 7.43 12.82
CA HIS A 141 9.29 6.33 13.37
C HIS A 141 8.58 5.49 14.44
N GLU A 142 7.28 5.56 14.53
CA GLU A 142 6.48 4.71 15.41
C GLU A 142 5.82 3.55 14.65
N ALA A 143 5.54 2.48 15.37
CA ALA A 143 4.78 1.35 14.86
C ALA A 143 3.71 0.88 15.80
N ALA A 144 2.73 0.22 15.22
CA ALA A 144 1.70 -0.51 15.93
C ALA A 144 1.63 -1.95 15.45
N ILE A 145 1.24 -2.81 16.38
CA ILE A 145 0.84 -4.18 16.11
C ILE A 145 -0.59 -4.38 16.64
N ALA A 146 -1.40 -5.09 15.89
CA ALA A 146 -2.73 -5.49 16.31
C ALA A 146 -2.95 -6.96 16.00
N LEU A 147 -3.29 -7.70 17.05
CA LEU A 147 -3.76 -9.07 16.92
C LEU A 147 -5.28 -9.09 16.68
N ASN A 148 -5.73 -10.14 16.05
CA ASN A 148 -7.15 -10.31 15.78
C ASN A 148 -7.99 -10.14 17.06
N GLY A 149 -8.97 -9.24 17.01
CA GLY A 149 -9.89 -8.95 18.13
C GLY A 149 -9.29 -8.13 19.28
N GLN A 150 -8.04 -7.70 19.20
CA GLN A 150 -7.39 -6.89 20.24
C GLN A 150 -7.15 -5.45 19.75
N ALA A 151 -7.16 -4.51 20.69
CA ALA A 151 -6.83 -3.12 20.40
C ALA A 151 -5.39 -3.00 19.87
N PRO A 152 -5.13 -2.12 18.89
CA PRO A 152 -3.77 -1.87 18.43
C PRO A 152 -2.91 -1.30 19.56
N ARG A 153 -1.67 -1.72 19.62
CA ARG A 153 -0.68 -1.27 20.60
C ARG A 153 0.59 -0.82 19.94
N LYS A 154 1.27 0.16 20.52
CA LYS A 154 2.58 0.59 20.03
C LYS A 154 3.62 -0.51 20.21
N GLU A 155 4.47 -0.65 19.20
CA GLU A 155 5.63 -1.53 19.23
C GLU A 155 6.90 -0.68 19.13
N ILE A 156 7.93 -1.05 19.89
CA ILE A 156 9.25 -0.43 19.78
C ILE A 156 9.95 -1.02 18.56
N ILE A 157 10.31 -0.16 17.61
CA ILE A 157 11.07 -0.57 16.44
C ILE A 157 12.52 -0.17 16.62
N ILE A 158 13.40 -1.16 16.61
CA ILE A 158 14.84 -0.95 16.68
C ILE A 158 15.38 -0.42 15.34
N ARG A 159 14.78 -0.87 14.21
CA ARG A 159 15.14 -0.47 12.86
C ARG A 159 13.89 -0.36 11.98
N PRO A 160 13.33 0.83 11.80
CA PRO A 160 12.14 1.03 10.96
C PRO A 160 12.31 0.53 9.53
N THR A 161 13.53 0.62 8.98
CA THR A 161 13.85 0.20 7.61
C THR A 161 13.74 -1.30 7.38
N ASP A 162 13.79 -2.14 8.42
CA ASP A 162 13.73 -3.59 8.27
C ASP A 162 12.37 -4.04 7.71
N ALA A 163 11.30 -3.33 8.03
CA ALA A 163 9.96 -3.64 7.52
C ALA A 163 9.83 -3.45 6.02
N VAL A 164 10.60 -2.53 5.43
CA VAL A 164 10.55 -2.19 4.00
C VAL A 164 11.86 -2.49 3.27
N HIS A 165 12.73 -3.31 3.84
CA HIS A 165 13.99 -3.68 3.22
C HIS A 165 13.79 -4.19 1.77
N TRP A 166 12.71 -4.90 1.53
CA TRP A 166 12.32 -5.35 0.20
C TRP A 166 12.02 -4.20 -0.76
N ALA A 167 11.52 -3.07 -0.26
CA ALA A 167 11.22 -1.90 -1.09
C ALA A 167 12.47 -1.13 -1.52
N LEU A 168 13.57 -1.24 -0.77
CA LEU A 168 14.85 -0.63 -1.12
C LEU A 168 15.52 -1.28 -2.33
N HIS A 169 15.19 -2.54 -2.62
CA HIS A 169 15.68 -3.27 -3.78
C HIS A 169 14.80 -3.12 -5.02
N TYR A 170 13.77 -2.28 -4.95
CA TYR A 170 13.02 -1.90 -6.14
C TYR A 170 13.92 -1.08 -7.06
N PRO A 171 13.93 -1.36 -8.38
CA PRO A 171 14.56 -0.46 -9.32
C PRO A 171 13.95 0.93 -9.10
N ALA A 172 14.81 1.94 -9.01
CA ALA A 172 14.36 3.31 -8.92
C ALA A 172 13.40 3.57 -10.09
N ILE A 173 12.12 3.81 -9.77
CA ILE A 173 11.19 4.28 -10.78
C ILE A 173 11.63 5.70 -11.02
N SER A 174 12.39 5.92 -12.10
CA SER A 174 12.72 7.25 -12.54
C SER A 174 11.40 8.00 -12.75
N ASP A 175 11.24 9.08 -12.03
CA ASP A 175 10.08 10.00 -12.14
C ASP A 175 10.11 10.73 -13.51
N ASP A 176 11.01 10.30 -14.39
CA ASP A 176 11.36 10.95 -15.63
C ASP A 176 10.58 10.42 -16.83
N GLY A 177 9.50 11.17 -17.12
CA GLY A 177 9.19 11.43 -18.51
C GLY A 177 10.14 12.44 -19.17
N ARG A 178 11.27 12.81 -18.57
CA ARG A 178 12.31 13.62 -19.22
C ARG A 178 13.28 12.70 -19.92
N LYS A 179 13.15 12.65 -21.22
CA LYS A 179 14.26 12.30 -22.09
C LYS A 179 15.35 13.34 -21.84
N ASP A 180 16.37 12.97 -21.09
CA ASP A 180 17.65 13.64 -21.22
C ASP A 180 18.18 13.36 -22.62
N THR A 181 17.87 14.25 -23.52
CA THR A 181 18.70 14.40 -24.72
C THR A 181 20.02 14.96 -24.24
N ALA A 182 20.90 14.09 -23.75
CA ALA A 182 22.29 14.41 -23.64
C ALA A 182 22.80 14.61 -25.06
N LYS A 183 22.91 15.87 -25.45
CA LYS A 183 23.76 16.24 -26.56
C LYS A 183 25.19 16.17 -26.08
N SER A 184 25.92 15.17 -26.54
CA SER A 184 27.37 15.22 -26.66
C SER A 184 27.80 16.30 -27.64
#